data_6c3e46b070cc667f89566c36c386ba1c
#
_entry.id   6c3e46b070cc667f89566c36c386ba1c
#
_cell.length_a   1.000
_cell.length_b   1.000
_cell.length_c   1.000
_cell.angle_alpha   90.00
_cell.angle_beta   90.00
_cell.angle_gamma   90.00
#
_symmetry.space_group_name_H-M   'P 1'
#
loop_
_entity.id
_entity.type
_entity.pdbx_description
1 polymer ?
#
loop_
_entity_poly.entity_id
_entity_poly.type
_entity_poly.pdbx_seq_one_letter_code
_entity_poly.pdbx_strand_id
1 'polypeptide(L)'
;IHGDEHPNGPGYMDEEVDCELNGVWNVKKQFTQLGSFLKVEDPNNHLAIDGDFTVFGYINPSTPHTGAHQWIFCRWNNKTNEGYGIGINKDGHLELVVGDGKEVDYLVSELPMVKKIWYFVAATFNYKTKEATLYQEGVVNRYNSLLGKVVPYDYRSHTKTTFRFKQKNNPRTPFIVAGAIDNHELRGDFVSGTFAGKVDRHGVCNKVLSKDQLDKMKVGEMPPKESIVAYWDTTEGYNENGISNTVIDIGPNKLNSIGYNHPVRAMTGWNWSGKNDCFRLAPKEYGGIDFHPDSITDAKWDVTNSLTIPDNLKSGAYAMRLKAGTNGSQLSEEYIVFFIRPKVPKAKICFLFPTA
;
A
#
# COMPACT_ATOMS: atom_id res chain seq x y z
N ILE A 1 -20.11 12.35 -7.35
CA ILE A 1 -19.02 12.01 -8.27
C ILE A 1 -18.17 11.02 -7.51
N HIS A 2 -18.16 9.78 -7.97
CA HIS A 2 -17.35 8.73 -7.39
C HIS A 2 -15.95 8.81 -7.99
N GLY A 3 -14.93 8.97 -7.16
CA GLY A 3 -13.53 9.06 -7.57
C GLY A 3 -12.93 7.80 -8.21
N ASP A 4 -13.71 6.75 -8.28
CA ASP A 4 -13.37 5.43 -8.82
C ASP A 4 -13.63 5.29 -10.33
N GLU A 5 -14.23 6.29 -10.97
CA GLU A 5 -14.57 6.25 -12.40
C GLU A 5 -13.54 6.92 -13.30
N HIS A 6 -12.40 7.34 -12.75
CA HIS A 6 -11.36 7.95 -13.57
C HIS A 6 -10.75 6.93 -14.54
N PRO A 7 -10.60 7.24 -15.84
CA PRO A 7 -10.15 6.30 -16.85
C PRO A 7 -8.73 5.75 -16.63
N ASN A 8 -7.94 6.38 -15.77
CA ASN A 8 -6.58 5.95 -15.46
C ASN A 8 -6.46 5.09 -14.19
N GLY A 9 -7.61 4.64 -13.64
CA GLY A 9 -7.66 3.77 -12.46
C GLY A 9 -7.98 4.48 -11.16
N PRO A 10 -8.26 3.72 -10.09
CA PRO A 10 -8.67 4.26 -8.82
C PRO A 10 -7.58 5.14 -8.19
N GLY A 11 -7.98 6.24 -7.62
CA GLY A 11 -7.12 7.16 -6.89
C GLY A 11 -6.34 8.17 -7.70
N TYR A 12 -6.50 8.18 -9.01
CA TYR A 12 -5.88 9.19 -9.85
C TYR A 12 -6.67 10.50 -9.83
N MET A 13 -6.44 11.29 -8.82
CA MET A 13 -7.10 12.58 -8.64
C MET A 13 -6.08 13.72 -8.53
N ASP A 14 -5.00 13.66 -9.32
CA ASP A 14 -4.06 14.76 -9.48
C ASP A 14 -4.57 15.84 -10.42
N GLU A 15 -5.70 15.57 -11.08
CA GLU A 15 -6.25 16.45 -12.10
C GLU A 15 -7.24 17.44 -11.51
N GLU A 16 -7.39 18.55 -12.17
CA GLU A 16 -8.48 19.50 -11.92
C GLU A 16 -9.79 18.80 -12.29
N VAL A 17 -10.68 18.66 -11.32
CA VAL A 17 -12.03 18.15 -11.57
C VAL A 17 -12.91 19.32 -12.00
N ASP A 18 -13.32 19.30 -13.24
CA ASP A 18 -14.28 20.24 -13.77
C ASP A 18 -15.67 19.91 -13.22
N CYS A 19 -16.21 20.81 -12.43
CA CYS A 19 -17.61 20.72 -11.97
C CYS A 19 -18.43 21.80 -12.64
N GLU A 20 -19.49 21.40 -13.36
CA GLU A 20 -20.49 22.32 -13.83
C GLU A 20 -21.50 22.60 -12.71
N LEU A 21 -21.48 23.80 -12.16
CA LEU A 21 -22.45 24.26 -11.18
C LEU A 21 -23.31 25.35 -11.84
N ASN A 22 -24.61 25.08 -12.02
CA ASN A 22 -25.56 26.05 -12.64
C ASN A 22 -25.16 26.53 -14.05
N GLY A 23 -24.59 25.64 -14.86
CA GLY A 23 -24.14 25.97 -16.22
C GLY A 23 -22.82 26.76 -16.27
N VAL A 24 -22.13 26.88 -15.16
CA VAL A 24 -20.80 27.49 -15.09
C VAL A 24 -19.79 26.43 -14.66
N TRP A 25 -18.82 26.18 -15.51
CA TRP A 25 -17.70 25.30 -15.21
C TRP A 25 -16.79 25.96 -14.17
N ASN A 26 -16.75 25.39 -12.98
CA ASN A 26 -15.81 25.76 -11.95
C ASN A 26 -14.71 24.70 -11.88
N VAL A 27 -13.53 25.04 -12.35
CA VAL A 27 -12.34 24.23 -12.15
C VAL A 27 -11.92 24.34 -10.68
N LYS A 28 -12.18 23.31 -9.90
CA LYS A 28 -11.69 23.21 -8.54
C LYS A 28 -10.63 22.13 -8.46
N LYS A 29 -9.45 22.48 -7.98
CA LYS A 29 -8.41 21.51 -7.68
C LYS A 29 -8.85 20.66 -6.50
N GLN A 30 -9.14 19.41 -6.76
CA GLN A 30 -9.44 18.44 -5.74
C GLN A 30 -8.17 17.66 -5.41
N PHE A 31 -7.62 17.91 -4.24
CA PHE A 31 -6.52 17.13 -3.73
C PHE A 31 -7.08 15.91 -3.01
N THR A 32 -7.14 14.78 -3.70
CA THR A 32 -7.39 13.51 -3.04
C THR A 32 -6.12 13.01 -2.39
N GLN A 33 -6.26 12.28 -1.31
CA GLN A 33 -5.14 11.57 -0.75
C GLN A 33 -4.82 10.40 -1.68
N LEU A 34 -3.60 10.38 -2.15
CA LEU A 34 -3.03 9.26 -2.86
C LEU A 34 -2.85 8.12 -1.85
N GLY A 35 -3.03 6.90 -2.25
CA GLY A 35 -3.01 5.67 -1.50
C GLY A 35 -2.28 5.61 -0.15
N SER A 36 -2.46 4.53 0.55
CA SER A 36 -1.82 4.31 1.85
C SER A 36 -0.39 3.79 1.69
N PHE A 37 0.48 4.16 2.62
CA PHE A 37 1.89 3.74 2.61
C PHE A 37 2.48 3.74 4.01
N LEU A 38 3.67 3.13 4.18
CA LEU A 38 4.50 3.31 5.37
C LEU A 38 5.73 4.12 5.02
N LYS A 39 6.08 5.06 5.89
CA LYS A 39 7.34 5.83 5.83
C LYS A 39 8.23 5.43 6.99
N VAL A 40 9.48 5.11 6.69
CA VAL A 40 10.47 4.75 7.69
C VAL A 40 11.18 5.99 8.21
N GLU A 41 11.26 6.10 9.51
CA GLU A 41 12.08 7.12 10.19
C GLU A 41 13.53 6.62 10.28
N ASP A 42 14.41 7.17 9.44
CA ASP A 42 15.84 6.79 9.36
C ASP A 42 16.75 8.03 9.38
N PRO A 43 16.89 8.69 10.54
CA PRO A 43 17.66 9.92 10.65
C PRO A 43 19.17 9.74 10.37
N ASN A 44 19.68 8.52 10.52
CA ASN A 44 21.08 8.19 10.31
C ASN A 44 21.36 7.58 8.92
N ASN A 45 20.37 7.51 8.06
CA ASN A 45 20.48 6.97 6.69
C ASN A 45 21.03 5.54 6.60
N HIS A 46 20.69 4.65 7.55
CA HIS A 46 21.11 3.25 7.52
C HIS A 46 20.62 2.50 6.26
N LEU A 47 19.48 2.92 5.71
CA LEU A 47 18.89 2.35 4.50
C LEU A 47 19.43 2.98 3.20
N ALA A 48 20.35 3.96 3.29
CA ALA A 48 21.12 4.46 2.16
C ALA A 48 22.33 3.55 1.89
N ILE A 49 22.08 2.32 1.48
CA ILE A 49 23.11 1.29 1.37
C ILE A 49 23.96 1.51 0.11
N ASP A 50 25.23 1.89 0.31
CA ASP A 50 26.24 1.99 -0.75
C ASP A 50 27.10 0.70 -0.79
N GLY A 51 26.44 -0.42 -0.84
CA GLY A 51 27.03 -1.75 -0.77
C GLY A 51 26.09 -2.84 -1.30
N ASP A 52 26.43 -4.07 -0.95
CA ASP A 52 25.55 -5.21 -1.17
C ASP A 52 24.25 -5.05 -0.42
N PHE A 53 23.13 -5.48 -1.00
CA PHE A 53 21.88 -5.49 -0.29
C PHE A 53 20.94 -6.65 -0.69
N THR A 54 20.02 -6.94 0.20
CA THR A 54 18.84 -7.75 -0.07
C THR A 54 17.63 -7.03 0.51
N VAL A 55 16.60 -6.80 -0.32
CA VAL A 55 15.27 -6.33 0.11
C VAL A 55 14.30 -7.48 -0.06
N PHE A 56 13.43 -7.71 0.92
CA PHE A 56 12.51 -8.85 0.91
C PHE A 56 11.23 -8.59 1.69
N GLY A 57 10.23 -9.43 1.47
CA GLY A 57 8.99 -9.45 2.24
C GLY A 57 7.94 -10.38 1.66
N TYR A 58 6.84 -10.53 2.40
CA TYR A 58 5.67 -11.23 1.88
C TYR A 58 4.67 -10.22 1.35
N ILE A 59 4.13 -10.51 0.18
CA ILE A 59 3.14 -9.65 -0.47
C ILE A 59 1.95 -10.45 -0.99
N ASN A 60 0.79 -9.82 -1.01
CA ASN A 60 -0.43 -10.37 -1.59
C ASN A 60 -1.09 -9.28 -2.45
N PRO A 61 -0.74 -9.18 -3.73
CA PRO A 61 -1.25 -8.14 -4.60
C PRO A 61 -2.74 -8.32 -4.87
N SER A 62 -3.52 -7.25 -4.70
CA SER A 62 -4.96 -7.24 -5.01
C SER A 62 -5.21 -6.98 -6.49
N THR A 63 -4.47 -6.05 -7.07
CA THR A 63 -4.59 -5.61 -8.47
C THR A 63 -3.22 -5.48 -9.13
N PRO A 64 -2.51 -6.60 -9.44
CA PRO A 64 -1.17 -6.51 -10.02
C PRO A 64 -1.14 -5.94 -11.45
N HIS A 65 -2.24 -6.02 -12.20
CA HIS A 65 -2.35 -5.59 -13.59
C HIS A 65 -3.13 -4.28 -13.71
N THR A 66 -2.59 -3.19 -13.19
CA THR A 66 -3.24 -1.87 -13.25
C THR A 66 -2.89 -1.07 -14.51
N GLY A 67 -1.89 -1.51 -15.28
CA GLY A 67 -1.31 -0.71 -16.36
C GLY A 67 -0.36 0.40 -15.90
N ALA A 68 -0.16 0.52 -14.59
CA ALA A 68 0.76 1.45 -13.96
C ALA A 68 1.77 0.72 -13.07
N HIS A 69 2.91 1.36 -12.79
CA HIS A 69 3.91 0.84 -11.87
C HIS A 69 3.44 1.00 -10.43
N GLN A 70 3.63 -0.04 -9.61
CA GLN A 70 3.33 -0.05 -8.17
C GLN A 70 4.60 -0.35 -7.39
N TRP A 71 5.03 0.56 -6.52
CA TRP A 71 6.17 0.35 -5.63
C TRP A 71 5.76 -0.44 -4.38
N ILE A 72 6.58 -1.43 -4.00
CA ILE A 72 6.33 -2.28 -2.82
C ILE A 72 7.29 -1.91 -1.69
N PHE A 73 8.59 -2.06 -1.92
CA PHE A 73 9.64 -1.76 -0.95
C PHE A 73 10.71 -0.94 -1.64
N CYS A 74 10.85 0.32 -1.32
CA CYS A 74 11.82 1.13 -2.03
C CYS A 74 12.42 2.27 -1.19
N ARG A 75 13.63 2.61 -1.55
CA ARG A 75 14.25 3.90 -1.28
C ARG A 75 14.49 4.57 -2.63
N TRP A 76 13.42 5.13 -3.17
CA TRP A 76 13.36 5.61 -4.55
C TRP A 76 12.72 6.99 -4.62
N ASN A 77 13.26 7.84 -5.50
CA ASN A 77 12.68 9.13 -5.83
C ASN A 77 12.33 9.17 -7.32
N ASN A 78 11.05 9.26 -7.63
CA ASN A 78 10.53 9.25 -9.00
C ASN A 78 11.01 10.44 -9.85
N LYS A 79 11.29 11.59 -9.22
CA LYS A 79 11.75 12.78 -9.93
C LYS A 79 13.24 12.71 -10.31
N THR A 80 14.07 12.16 -9.44
CA THR A 80 15.52 12.13 -9.64
C THR A 80 16.03 10.81 -10.20
N ASN A 81 15.20 9.74 -10.21
CA ASN A 81 15.59 8.40 -10.59
C ASN A 81 16.81 7.87 -9.80
N GLU A 82 16.85 8.18 -8.51
CA GLU A 82 17.91 7.73 -7.61
C GLU A 82 17.39 6.73 -6.61
N GLY A 83 18.17 5.67 -6.37
CA GLY A 83 17.89 4.69 -5.34
C GLY A 83 17.71 3.27 -5.85
N TYR A 84 16.96 2.50 -5.08
CA TYR A 84 16.64 1.10 -5.36
C TYR A 84 15.25 0.73 -4.85
N GLY A 85 14.67 -0.30 -5.42
CA GLY A 85 13.39 -0.82 -4.91
C GLY A 85 12.83 -1.99 -5.69
N ILE A 86 11.87 -2.66 -5.06
CA ILE A 86 11.05 -3.72 -5.65
C ILE A 86 9.67 -3.14 -5.92
N GLY A 87 9.14 -3.39 -7.11
CA GLY A 87 7.81 -3.00 -7.53
C GLY A 87 7.12 -4.05 -8.39
N ILE A 88 5.91 -3.74 -8.81
CA ILE A 88 5.19 -4.45 -9.87
C ILE A 88 5.09 -3.49 -11.04
N ASN A 89 5.57 -3.92 -12.20
CA ASN A 89 5.52 -3.09 -13.41
C ASN A 89 4.10 -3.01 -14.00
N LYS A 90 3.94 -2.19 -15.03
CA LYS A 90 2.65 -1.98 -15.71
C LYS A 90 2.00 -3.25 -16.25
N ASP A 91 2.81 -4.27 -16.54
CA ASP A 91 2.38 -5.55 -17.11
C ASP A 91 2.12 -6.63 -16.03
N GLY A 92 2.23 -6.26 -14.74
CA GLY A 92 1.96 -7.13 -13.60
C GLY A 92 3.11 -8.02 -13.18
N HIS A 93 4.32 -7.77 -13.67
CA HIS A 93 5.51 -8.53 -13.28
C HIS A 93 6.23 -7.86 -12.11
N LEU A 94 6.77 -8.68 -11.21
CA LEU A 94 7.69 -8.19 -10.19
C LEU A 94 8.94 -7.64 -10.86
N GLU A 95 9.45 -6.52 -10.36
CA GLU A 95 10.71 -5.96 -10.84
C GLU A 95 11.58 -5.39 -9.71
N LEU A 96 12.88 -5.49 -9.89
CA LEU A 96 13.89 -4.73 -9.17
C LEU A 96 14.30 -3.53 -10.01
N VAL A 97 14.29 -2.36 -9.42
CA VAL A 97 14.71 -1.11 -10.05
C VAL A 97 15.91 -0.56 -9.31
N VAL A 98 16.91 -0.11 -10.06
CA VAL A 98 18.10 0.57 -9.53
C VAL A 98 18.40 1.78 -10.39
N GLY A 99 18.66 2.93 -9.77
CA GLY A 99 18.96 4.18 -10.47
C GLY A 99 20.14 4.95 -9.89
N ASP A 100 20.89 5.63 -10.74
CA ASP A 100 22.04 6.44 -10.37
C ASP A 100 21.80 7.95 -10.47
N GLY A 101 20.58 8.35 -10.77
CA GLY A 101 20.17 9.74 -11.00
C GLY A 101 20.33 10.21 -12.44
N LYS A 102 20.83 9.37 -13.34
CA LYS A 102 20.95 9.62 -14.78
C LYS A 102 20.24 8.53 -15.57
N GLU A 103 20.46 7.29 -15.18
CA GLU A 103 19.94 6.11 -15.86
C GLU A 103 19.27 5.19 -14.84
N VAL A 104 18.41 4.31 -15.35
CA VAL A 104 17.66 3.30 -14.58
C VAL A 104 17.88 1.95 -15.22
N ASP A 105 18.18 0.93 -14.41
CA ASP A 105 18.22 -0.47 -14.81
C ASP A 105 17.10 -1.25 -14.11
N TYR A 106 16.59 -2.26 -14.82
CA TYR A 106 15.45 -3.07 -14.40
C TYR A 106 15.81 -4.57 -14.51
N LEU A 107 15.38 -5.34 -13.52
CA LEU A 107 15.34 -6.80 -13.60
C LEU A 107 13.90 -7.23 -13.37
N VAL A 108 13.29 -7.87 -14.35
CA VAL A 108 11.88 -8.23 -14.37
C VAL A 108 11.72 -9.73 -14.21
N SER A 109 10.72 -10.18 -13.47
CA SER A 109 10.38 -11.59 -13.31
C SER A 109 9.80 -12.18 -14.60
N GLU A 110 10.03 -13.48 -14.83
CA GLU A 110 9.52 -14.18 -16.03
C GLU A 110 7.99 -14.33 -15.99
N LEU A 111 7.42 -14.49 -14.80
CA LEU A 111 6.00 -14.75 -14.63
C LEU A 111 5.30 -13.55 -14.01
N PRO A 112 4.15 -13.13 -14.54
CA PRO A 112 3.35 -12.06 -13.94
C PRO A 112 2.75 -12.53 -12.63
N MET A 113 2.46 -11.59 -11.73
CA MET A 113 1.84 -11.90 -10.45
C MET A 113 0.35 -12.19 -10.60
N VAL A 114 -0.14 -13.19 -9.86
CA VAL A 114 -1.56 -13.50 -9.76
C VAL A 114 -2.15 -12.77 -8.57
N LYS A 115 -3.29 -12.14 -8.77
CA LYS A 115 -4.00 -11.41 -7.71
C LYS A 115 -4.43 -12.31 -6.55
N LYS A 116 -4.38 -11.77 -5.32
CA LYS A 116 -4.87 -12.41 -4.09
C LYS A 116 -4.16 -13.74 -3.75
N ILE A 117 -2.91 -13.86 -4.14
CA ILE A 117 -2.02 -14.94 -3.73
C ILE A 117 -0.88 -14.35 -2.93
N TRP A 118 -0.47 -15.00 -1.86
CA TRP A 118 0.73 -14.63 -1.13
C TRP A 118 1.97 -15.07 -1.87
N TYR A 119 2.92 -14.18 -1.96
CA TYR A 119 4.26 -14.43 -2.47
C TYR A 119 5.30 -14.05 -1.42
N PHE A 120 6.37 -14.80 -1.34
CA PHE A 120 7.63 -14.30 -0.81
C PHE A 120 8.44 -13.73 -1.97
N VAL A 121 8.83 -12.47 -1.83
CA VAL A 121 9.63 -11.76 -2.84
C VAL A 121 10.92 -11.26 -2.22
N ALA A 122 11.99 -11.32 -3.00
CA ALA A 122 13.27 -10.74 -2.61
C ALA A 122 14.04 -10.27 -3.84
N ALA A 123 14.83 -9.21 -3.65
CA ALA A 123 15.80 -8.77 -4.62
C ALA A 123 17.16 -8.64 -3.94
N THR A 124 18.19 -9.17 -4.57
CA THR A 124 19.58 -9.05 -4.11
C THR A 124 20.39 -8.26 -5.11
N PHE A 125 21.35 -7.48 -4.63
CA PHE A 125 22.28 -6.74 -5.47
C PHE A 125 23.69 -6.84 -4.91
N ASN A 126 24.61 -7.31 -5.74
CA ASN A 126 26.03 -7.33 -5.44
C ASN A 126 26.68 -6.04 -5.96
N TYR A 127 27.10 -5.20 -5.04
CA TYR A 127 27.63 -3.87 -5.37
C TYR A 127 28.93 -3.92 -6.19
N LYS A 128 29.79 -4.94 -5.97
CA LYS A 128 31.04 -5.06 -6.68
C LYS A 128 30.88 -5.57 -8.11
N THR A 129 30.10 -6.63 -8.29
CA THR A 129 29.88 -7.27 -9.60
C THR A 129 28.72 -6.64 -10.36
N LYS A 130 27.88 -5.87 -9.71
CA LYS A 130 26.59 -5.33 -10.20
C LYS A 130 25.58 -6.43 -10.57
N GLU A 131 25.78 -7.63 -10.07
CA GLU A 131 24.87 -8.73 -10.26
C GLU A 131 23.62 -8.51 -9.42
N ALA A 132 22.49 -8.60 -10.06
CA ALA A 132 21.16 -8.51 -9.46
C ALA A 132 20.43 -9.83 -9.60
N THR A 133 19.72 -10.27 -8.56
CA THR A 133 18.82 -11.42 -8.59
C THR A 133 17.45 -11.01 -8.07
N LEU A 134 16.42 -11.45 -8.74
CA LEU A 134 15.02 -11.26 -8.34
C LEU A 134 14.39 -12.62 -8.06
N TYR A 135 13.80 -12.75 -6.89
CA TYR A 135 13.19 -13.97 -6.38
C TYR A 135 11.69 -13.73 -6.17
N GLN A 136 10.88 -14.58 -6.80
CA GLN A 136 9.42 -14.57 -6.68
C GLN A 136 8.94 -15.99 -6.46
N GLU A 137 8.36 -16.29 -5.32
CA GLU A 137 7.75 -17.59 -5.08
C GLU A 137 6.39 -17.47 -4.39
N GLY A 138 5.41 -18.19 -4.92
CA GLY A 138 4.12 -18.35 -4.28
C GLY A 138 4.26 -19.07 -2.93
N VAL A 139 3.58 -18.55 -1.92
CA VAL A 139 3.51 -19.17 -0.59
C VAL A 139 2.21 -19.93 -0.47
N VAL A 140 2.31 -21.23 -0.20
CA VAL A 140 1.13 -22.05 0.05
C VAL A 140 0.58 -21.68 1.42
N ASN A 141 -0.47 -20.88 1.41
CA ASN A 141 -1.26 -20.64 2.61
C ASN A 141 -2.15 -21.89 2.86
N ARG A 142 -2.03 -22.49 4.04
CA ARG A 142 -2.77 -23.69 4.45
C ARG A 142 -4.25 -23.43 4.68
N TYR A 143 -4.75 -22.35 4.19
CA TYR A 143 -6.10 -21.93 4.35
C TYR A 143 -7.09 -22.86 3.64
N ASN A 144 -8.31 -22.93 4.19
CA ASN A 144 -9.48 -23.62 3.74
C ASN A 144 -9.54 -23.79 2.21
N SER A 145 -9.49 -25.04 1.75
CA SER A 145 -9.51 -25.42 0.35
C SER A 145 -10.73 -24.92 -0.45
N LEU A 146 -11.82 -24.54 0.24
CA LEU A 146 -13.04 -24.01 -0.39
C LEU A 146 -12.86 -22.54 -0.82
N LEU A 147 -11.97 -21.78 -0.17
CA LEU A 147 -11.77 -20.36 -0.44
C LEU A 147 -10.33 -20.06 -0.88
N GLY A 148 -9.39 -20.94 -0.63
CA GLY A 148 -7.99 -20.79 -1.02
C GLY A 148 -7.78 -21.10 -2.50
N LYS A 149 -7.02 -20.24 -3.19
CA LYS A 149 -6.51 -20.59 -4.51
C LYS A 149 -5.28 -21.48 -4.35
N VAL A 150 -5.26 -22.58 -5.08
CA VAL A 150 -4.06 -23.39 -5.21
C VAL A 150 -3.09 -22.61 -6.08
N VAL A 151 -1.93 -22.26 -5.52
CA VAL A 151 -0.81 -21.71 -6.30
C VAL A 151 -0.17 -22.89 -7.03
N PRO A 152 -0.05 -22.86 -8.36
CA PRO A 152 0.69 -23.89 -9.07
C PRO A 152 2.09 -24.04 -8.47
N TYR A 153 2.54 -25.24 -8.26
CA TYR A 153 3.82 -25.54 -7.61
C TYR A 153 5.02 -24.94 -8.35
N ASP A 154 4.91 -24.81 -9.66
CA ASP A 154 5.90 -24.26 -10.58
C ASP A 154 5.75 -22.74 -10.81
N TYR A 155 4.79 -22.08 -10.13
CA TYR A 155 4.56 -20.64 -10.27
C TYR A 155 5.58 -19.82 -9.46
N ARG A 156 6.82 -19.90 -9.91
CA ARG A 156 7.98 -19.24 -9.34
C ARG A 156 8.86 -18.65 -10.44
N SER A 157 9.52 -17.56 -10.13
CA SER A 157 10.47 -16.91 -11.02
C SER A 157 11.73 -16.54 -10.24
N HIS A 158 12.87 -16.96 -10.75
CA HIS A 158 14.19 -16.58 -10.24
C HIS A 158 14.99 -16.04 -11.41
N THR A 159 15.04 -14.73 -11.53
CA THR A 159 15.77 -14.06 -12.62
C THR A 159 17.04 -13.42 -12.10
N LYS A 160 18.02 -13.30 -12.99
CA LYS A 160 19.35 -12.77 -12.68
C LYS A 160 19.90 -12.00 -13.87
N THR A 161 20.55 -10.87 -13.60
CA THR A 161 21.24 -10.08 -14.61
C THR A 161 22.43 -9.34 -14.01
N THR A 162 23.21 -8.69 -14.85
CA THR A 162 24.25 -7.74 -14.43
C THR A 162 23.83 -6.34 -14.86
N PHE A 163 23.69 -5.43 -13.91
CA PHE A 163 23.33 -4.04 -14.17
C PHE A 163 24.51 -3.24 -14.72
N ARG A 164 24.22 -2.19 -15.46
CA ARG A 164 25.24 -1.33 -16.07
C ARG A 164 25.97 -0.47 -15.04
N PHE A 165 25.27 -0.06 -13.98
CA PHE A 165 25.78 0.84 -12.94
C PHE A 165 25.35 0.39 -11.54
N LYS A 166 25.74 1.13 -10.53
CA LYS A 166 25.38 0.95 -9.13
C LYS A 166 24.32 1.98 -8.75
N GLN A 167 23.51 1.65 -7.75
CA GLN A 167 22.56 2.62 -7.20
C GLN A 167 23.28 3.85 -6.65
N LYS A 168 22.62 4.99 -6.73
CA LYS A 168 22.98 6.20 -6.04
C LYS A 168 21.91 6.51 -5.00
N ASN A 169 22.31 6.71 -3.78
CA ASN A 169 21.40 7.00 -2.69
C ASN A 169 21.38 8.49 -2.36
N ASN A 170 20.19 9.12 -2.43
CA ASN A 170 19.99 10.45 -1.96
C ASN A 170 19.67 10.41 -0.45
N PRO A 171 20.44 11.08 0.42
CA PRO A 171 20.21 11.07 1.87
C PRO A 171 18.82 11.56 2.30
N ARG A 172 18.16 12.36 1.46
CA ARG A 172 16.83 12.91 1.74
C ARG A 172 15.68 11.99 1.33
N THR A 173 15.96 10.92 0.58
CA THR A 173 14.92 9.99 0.15
C THR A 173 14.65 8.99 1.27
N PRO A 174 13.45 8.95 1.86
CA PRO A 174 13.10 7.96 2.87
C PRO A 174 12.91 6.58 2.24
N PHE A 175 12.93 5.54 3.07
CA PHE A 175 12.43 4.22 2.67
C PHE A 175 10.91 4.20 2.84
N ILE A 176 10.23 3.77 1.77
CA ILE A 176 8.77 3.72 1.69
C ILE A 176 8.33 2.28 1.42
N VAL A 177 7.26 1.86 2.07
CA VAL A 177 6.53 0.63 1.74
C VAL A 177 5.21 1.00 1.12
N ALA A 178 4.87 0.37 0.00
CA ALA A 178 3.65 0.58 -0.77
C ALA A 178 3.58 1.95 -1.49
N GLY A 179 4.70 2.44 -1.98
CA GLY A 179 4.77 3.67 -2.77
C GLY A 179 6.22 4.17 -2.88
N ALA A 180 6.45 5.26 -3.59
CA ALA A 180 7.74 5.93 -3.67
C ALA A 180 7.59 7.45 -3.54
N ILE A 181 8.67 8.10 -3.08
CA ILE A 181 8.70 9.58 -3.02
C ILE A 181 8.63 10.15 -4.43
N ASP A 182 7.81 11.15 -4.54
CA ASP A 182 7.68 12.00 -5.71
C ASP A 182 7.64 13.46 -5.27
N ASN A 183 7.97 14.37 -6.16
CA ASN A 183 7.95 15.80 -5.90
C ASN A 183 6.99 16.46 -6.87
N HIS A 184 5.89 16.97 -6.36
CA HIS A 184 4.91 17.69 -7.15
C HIS A 184 5.02 19.19 -6.90
N GLU A 185 4.94 20.00 -7.95
CA GLU A 185 5.11 21.45 -7.85
C GLU A 185 4.12 22.12 -6.88
N LEU A 186 2.89 21.59 -6.80
CA LEU A 186 1.83 22.14 -5.97
C LEU A 186 1.72 21.49 -4.58
N ARG A 187 2.30 20.29 -4.38
CA ARG A 187 2.14 19.48 -3.17
C ARG A 187 3.42 19.30 -2.36
N GLY A 188 4.57 19.67 -2.94
CA GLY A 188 5.87 19.33 -2.36
C GLY A 188 6.16 17.83 -2.44
N ASP A 189 6.75 17.26 -1.40
CA ASP A 189 7.03 15.83 -1.34
C ASP A 189 5.76 15.03 -1.04
N PHE A 190 5.41 14.12 -1.93
CA PHE A 190 4.29 13.20 -1.77
C PHE A 190 4.69 11.79 -2.22
N VAL A 191 3.81 10.81 -2.05
CA VAL A 191 4.05 9.42 -2.44
C VAL A 191 3.15 9.07 -3.62
N SER A 192 3.75 8.48 -4.65
CA SER A 192 3.06 8.01 -5.85
C SER A 192 3.40 6.56 -6.18
N GLY A 193 2.75 5.99 -7.19
CA GLY A 193 2.94 4.59 -7.57
C GLY A 193 2.61 3.64 -6.42
N THR A 194 1.49 3.89 -5.76
CA THR A 194 1.07 3.16 -4.56
C THR A 194 0.65 1.72 -4.88
N PHE A 195 0.99 0.81 -3.97
CA PHE A 195 0.68 -0.60 -4.09
C PHE A 195 -0.72 -0.91 -3.57
N ALA A 196 -1.46 -1.73 -4.32
CA ALA A 196 -2.74 -2.27 -3.90
C ALA A 196 -2.60 -3.73 -3.47
N GLY A 197 -2.72 -4.00 -2.18
CA GLY A 197 -2.60 -5.35 -1.63
C GLY A 197 -2.03 -5.40 -0.23
N LYS A 198 -1.71 -6.60 0.23
CA LYS A 198 -1.19 -6.80 1.59
C LYS A 198 0.32 -6.98 1.57
N VAL A 199 0.94 -6.49 2.62
CA VAL A 199 2.35 -6.74 2.97
C VAL A 199 2.42 -7.37 4.35
N ASP A 200 3.30 -8.32 4.54
CA ASP A 200 3.60 -8.91 5.84
C ASP A 200 5.11 -9.10 5.97
N ARG A 201 5.66 -8.93 7.15
CA ARG A 201 7.08 -9.11 7.52
C ARG A 201 8.05 -8.85 6.37
N HIS A 202 8.66 -7.71 6.39
CA HIS A 202 9.59 -7.28 5.36
C HIS A 202 10.87 -6.73 5.98
N GLY A 203 11.90 -6.61 5.16
CA GLY A 203 13.18 -6.14 5.68
C GLY A 203 14.22 -5.83 4.63
N VAL A 204 15.34 -5.32 5.13
CA VAL A 204 16.52 -4.97 4.35
C VAL A 204 17.75 -5.54 5.05
N CYS A 205 18.59 -6.23 4.26
CA CYS A 205 19.90 -6.73 4.68
C CYS A 205 21.01 -6.02 3.89
N ASN A 206 22.18 -5.87 4.50
CA ASN A 206 23.38 -5.30 3.89
C ASN A 206 24.32 -6.36 3.26
N LYS A 207 23.77 -7.48 2.84
CA LYS A 207 24.47 -8.57 2.16
C LYS A 207 23.61 -9.16 1.05
N VAL A 208 24.25 -9.77 0.07
CA VAL A 208 23.59 -10.67 -0.88
C VAL A 208 23.24 -11.96 -0.15
N LEU A 209 21.97 -12.22 0.06
CA LEU A 209 21.52 -13.50 0.62
C LEU A 209 21.48 -14.58 -0.46
N SER A 210 21.90 -15.77 -0.09
CA SER A 210 21.87 -16.93 -0.98
C SER A 210 20.45 -17.45 -1.17
N LYS A 211 20.23 -18.22 -2.26
CA LYS A 211 18.94 -18.86 -2.50
C LYS A 211 18.49 -19.71 -1.31
N ASP A 212 19.40 -20.49 -0.70
CA ASP A 212 19.08 -21.34 0.46
C ASP A 212 18.61 -20.50 1.67
N GLN A 213 19.19 -19.32 1.88
CA GLN A 213 18.74 -18.39 2.92
C GLN A 213 17.37 -17.83 2.59
N LEU A 214 17.11 -17.44 1.35
CA LEU A 214 15.80 -16.97 0.91
C LEU A 214 14.73 -18.07 1.00
N ASP A 215 15.06 -19.33 0.66
CA ASP A 215 14.15 -20.47 0.80
C ASP A 215 13.75 -20.72 2.27
N LYS A 216 14.65 -20.54 3.21
CA LYS A 216 14.38 -20.61 4.64
C LYS A 216 13.51 -19.45 5.10
N MET A 217 13.82 -18.25 4.63
CA MET A 217 13.00 -17.06 4.94
C MET A 217 11.58 -17.19 4.41
N LYS A 218 11.38 -17.77 3.23
CA LYS A 218 10.04 -18.03 2.66
C LYS A 218 9.14 -18.86 3.59
N VAL A 219 9.71 -19.72 4.42
CA VAL A 219 8.95 -20.51 5.41
C VAL A 219 8.93 -19.91 6.82
N GLY A 220 9.38 -18.66 6.95
CA GLY A 220 9.26 -17.87 8.18
C GLY A 220 10.51 -17.80 9.05
N GLU A 221 11.66 -18.33 8.59
CA GLU A 221 12.92 -18.12 9.30
C GLU A 221 13.40 -16.67 9.16
N MET A 222 14.07 -16.18 10.18
CA MET A 222 14.70 -14.86 10.17
C MET A 222 15.93 -14.86 9.25
N PRO A 223 16.24 -13.73 8.59
CA PRO A 223 17.53 -13.58 7.91
C PRO A 223 18.70 -13.66 8.91
N PRO A 224 19.93 -13.90 8.43
CA PRO A 224 21.11 -13.90 9.30
C PRO A 224 21.24 -12.59 10.07
N LYS A 225 21.31 -12.65 11.40
CA LYS A 225 21.25 -11.49 12.28
C LYS A 225 22.27 -10.41 11.95
N GLU A 226 23.48 -10.82 11.58
CA GLU A 226 24.59 -9.92 11.22
C GLU A 226 24.39 -9.19 9.87
N SER A 227 23.40 -9.59 9.08
CA SER A 227 23.08 -8.95 7.80
C SER A 227 21.91 -7.96 7.91
N ILE A 228 21.13 -7.99 8.99
CA ILE A 228 19.90 -7.21 9.14
C ILE A 228 20.26 -5.73 9.30
N VAL A 229 19.74 -4.88 8.42
CA VAL A 229 19.70 -3.43 8.59
C VAL A 229 18.39 -3.04 9.28
N ALA A 230 17.27 -3.56 8.77
CA ALA A 230 15.95 -3.41 9.35
C ALA A 230 15.10 -4.66 9.07
N TYR A 231 14.27 -5.03 10.03
CA TYR A 231 13.28 -6.10 9.88
C TYR A 231 11.99 -5.70 10.62
N TRP A 232 10.98 -5.39 9.85
CA TRP A 232 9.68 -5.00 10.39
C TRP A 232 8.81 -6.24 10.61
N ASP A 233 8.66 -6.63 11.87
CA ASP A 233 7.68 -7.66 12.25
C ASP A 233 6.31 -7.00 12.41
N THR A 234 5.51 -7.15 11.40
CA THR A 234 4.17 -6.55 11.32
C THR A 234 3.19 -7.09 12.35
N THR A 235 3.57 -8.15 13.07
CA THR A 235 2.80 -8.74 14.18
C THR A 235 3.18 -8.17 15.54
N GLU A 236 4.20 -7.34 15.63
CA GLU A 236 4.60 -6.71 16.89
C GLU A 236 3.77 -5.45 17.18
N GLY A 237 3.61 -5.15 18.47
CA GLY A 237 2.90 -3.94 18.93
C GLY A 237 1.42 -4.14 19.24
N TYR A 238 0.90 -5.38 19.23
CA TYR A 238 -0.46 -5.66 19.71
C TYR A 238 -0.58 -5.43 21.22
N ASN A 239 -1.66 -4.79 21.62
CA ASN A 239 -2.03 -4.57 23.02
C ASN A 239 -3.55 -4.70 23.20
N GLU A 240 -4.08 -4.40 24.37
CA GLU A 240 -5.51 -4.47 24.68
C GLU A 240 -6.40 -3.60 23.78
N ASN A 241 -5.86 -2.49 23.26
CA ASN A 241 -6.56 -1.57 22.35
C ASN A 241 -6.43 -1.96 20.85
N GLY A 242 -5.69 -3.04 20.57
CA GLY A 242 -5.42 -3.48 19.19
C GLY A 242 -3.97 -3.27 18.78
N ILE A 243 -3.75 -2.72 17.60
CA ILE A 243 -2.44 -2.43 17.05
C ILE A 243 -2.37 -0.99 16.55
N SER A 244 -1.26 -0.31 16.83
CA SER A 244 -1.06 1.08 16.42
C SER A 244 -0.69 1.21 14.93
N ASN A 245 -0.64 2.45 14.46
CA ASN A 245 -0.22 2.79 13.10
C ASN A 245 1.32 2.70 12.91
N THR A 246 2.07 2.43 13.98
CA THR A 246 3.51 2.23 13.95
C THR A 246 3.83 0.76 13.71
N VAL A 247 4.69 0.47 12.74
CA VAL A 247 5.23 -0.87 12.48
C VAL A 247 6.62 -0.96 13.08
N ILE A 248 6.81 -1.92 13.97
CA ILE A 248 8.02 -2.03 14.77
C ILE A 248 9.14 -2.72 13.97
N ASP A 249 10.29 -2.07 13.91
CA ASP A 249 11.55 -2.68 13.47
C ASP A 249 12.16 -3.45 14.67
N ILE A 250 12.22 -4.77 14.55
CA ILE A 250 12.88 -5.62 15.53
C ILE A 250 14.38 -5.80 15.26
N GLY A 251 14.87 -5.22 14.13
CA GLY A 251 16.28 -5.21 13.78
C GLY A 251 17.14 -4.33 14.71
N PRO A 252 18.45 -4.26 14.44
CA PRO A 252 19.39 -3.59 15.34
C PRO A 252 19.24 -2.07 15.38
N ASN A 253 18.75 -1.44 14.31
CA ASN A 253 18.73 0.02 14.19
C ASN A 253 17.42 0.66 14.66
N LYS A 254 16.39 -0.13 14.98
CA LYS A 254 15.07 0.32 15.46
C LYS A 254 14.40 1.34 14.55
N LEU A 255 14.46 1.11 13.25
CA LEU A 255 13.91 1.95 12.20
C LEU A 255 12.40 1.72 12.05
N ASN A 256 11.63 2.15 13.03
CA ASN A 256 10.19 2.00 12.97
C ASN A 256 9.61 2.75 11.75
N SER A 257 8.52 2.23 11.21
CA SER A 257 7.77 2.90 10.15
C SER A 257 6.40 3.34 10.64
N ILE A 258 5.88 4.41 10.05
CA ILE A 258 4.59 5.00 10.38
C ILE A 258 3.68 4.90 9.17
N GLY A 259 2.43 4.46 9.40
CA GLY A 259 1.40 4.38 8.38
C GLY A 259 0.78 5.74 8.09
N TYR A 260 0.64 6.05 6.81
CA TYR A 260 -0.03 7.24 6.29
C TYR A 260 -1.23 6.84 5.45
N ASN A 261 -2.27 7.66 5.46
CA ASN A 261 -3.50 7.45 4.69
C ASN A 261 -4.19 6.11 5.02
N HIS A 262 -4.17 5.75 6.31
CA HIS A 262 -4.92 4.63 6.88
C HIS A 262 -4.64 3.24 6.27
N PRO A 263 -3.39 2.76 6.22
CA PRO A 263 -3.15 1.35 5.90
C PRO A 263 -3.83 0.48 6.96
N VAL A 264 -4.55 -0.56 6.54
CA VAL A 264 -5.33 -1.38 7.45
C VAL A 264 -4.45 -2.44 8.08
N ARG A 265 -4.26 -2.37 9.40
CA ARG A 265 -3.48 -3.31 10.20
C ARG A 265 -4.33 -4.51 10.63
N ALA A 266 -3.67 -5.54 11.15
CA ALA A 266 -4.32 -6.74 11.69
C ALA A 266 -5.14 -7.53 10.65
N MET A 267 -4.71 -7.52 9.42
CA MET A 267 -5.25 -8.36 8.36
C MET A 267 -4.59 -9.74 8.37
N THR A 268 -5.25 -10.73 7.79
CA THR A 268 -4.71 -12.09 7.67
C THR A 268 -3.35 -12.07 6.96
N GLY A 269 -2.36 -12.65 7.61
CA GLY A 269 -0.98 -12.74 7.12
C GLY A 269 -0.73 -13.90 6.18
N TRP A 270 0.51 -14.01 5.69
CA TRP A 270 0.95 -15.07 4.79
C TRP A 270 0.81 -16.47 5.42
N ASN A 271 0.92 -16.58 6.74
CA ASN A 271 0.89 -17.81 7.51
C ASN A 271 -0.47 -18.11 8.17
N TRP A 272 -1.53 -17.40 7.76
CA TRP A 272 -2.85 -17.58 8.34
C TRP A 272 -3.36 -19.01 8.14
N SER A 273 -3.68 -19.70 9.23
CA SER A 273 -4.09 -21.08 9.24
C SER A 273 -5.58 -21.29 8.94
N GLY A 274 -6.40 -20.24 8.99
CA GLY A 274 -7.85 -20.30 8.88
C GLY A 274 -8.57 -20.85 10.13
N LYS A 275 -7.85 -21.14 11.21
CA LYS A 275 -8.44 -21.68 12.44
C LYS A 275 -9.08 -20.62 13.33
N ASN A 276 -8.53 -19.41 13.28
CA ASN A 276 -9.01 -18.28 14.06
C ASN A 276 -9.39 -17.14 13.11
N ASP A 277 -10.54 -16.57 13.31
CA ASP A 277 -11.07 -15.43 12.54
C ASP A 277 -10.85 -14.08 13.23
N CYS A 278 -10.10 -14.09 14.34
CA CYS A 278 -9.83 -12.90 15.13
C CYS A 278 -8.33 -12.77 15.45
N PHE A 279 -7.75 -11.61 15.12
CA PHE A 279 -6.35 -11.31 15.41
C PHE A 279 -5.99 -11.40 16.90
N ARG A 280 -6.95 -11.16 17.79
CA ARG A 280 -6.73 -11.25 19.24
C ARG A 280 -6.44 -12.68 19.71
N LEU A 281 -6.94 -13.68 19.00
CA LEU A 281 -6.72 -15.09 19.34
C LEU A 281 -5.45 -15.66 18.70
N ALA A 282 -5.01 -15.09 17.59
CA ALA A 282 -3.84 -15.56 16.86
C ALA A 282 -3.03 -14.39 16.26
N PRO A 283 -2.52 -13.45 17.06
CA PRO A 283 -1.90 -12.22 16.56
C PRO A 283 -0.74 -12.49 15.59
N LYS A 284 0.00 -13.58 15.77
CA LYS A 284 1.11 -13.95 14.85
C LYS A 284 0.67 -14.40 13.46
N GLU A 285 -0.61 -14.67 13.26
CA GLU A 285 -1.20 -14.99 11.95
C GLU A 285 -1.85 -13.77 11.27
N TYR A 286 -1.85 -12.61 11.95
CA TYR A 286 -2.50 -11.38 11.49
C TYR A 286 -1.48 -10.24 11.29
N GLY A 287 -0.35 -10.57 10.67
CA GLY A 287 0.67 -9.59 10.30
C GLY A 287 0.36 -8.81 9.02
N GLY A 288 -0.67 -9.17 8.28
CA GLY A 288 -1.02 -8.48 7.04
C GLY A 288 -1.34 -7.00 7.29
N ILE A 289 -0.74 -6.12 6.49
CA ILE A 289 -1.09 -4.71 6.37
C ILE A 289 -1.67 -4.53 4.99
N ASP A 290 -2.94 -4.12 4.90
CA ASP A 290 -3.59 -3.89 3.61
C ASP A 290 -3.40 -2.44 3.17
N PHE A 291 -2.90 -2.29 1.96
CA PHE A 291 -2.67 -1.02 1.29
C PHE A 291 -3.66 -0.84 0.16
N HIS A 292 -4.14 0.36 0.01
CA HIS A 292 -5.06 0.76 -1.05
C HIS A 292 -4.50 1.95 -1.82
N PRO A 293 -4.74 2.03 -3.13
CA PRO A 293 -4.18 3.08 -3.98
C PRO A 293 -4.88 4.42 -3.80
N ASP A 294 -6.08 4.41 -3.22
CA ASP A 294 -6.95 5.56 -3.04
C ASP A 294 -7.47 5.62 -1.59
N SER A 295 -7.37 6.76 -0.98
CA SER A 295 -7.95 7.04 0.33
C SER A 295 -8.42 8.47 0.39
N ILE A 296 -9.72 8.66 0.31
CA ILE A 296 -10.34 9.95 0.49
C ILE A 296 -10.84 10.04 1.93
N THR A 297 -10.10 10.75 2.79
CA THR A 297 -10.57 11.06 4.15
C THR A 297 -11.40 12.33 4.19
N ASP A 298 -11.05 13.30 3.34
CA ASP A 298 -11.73 14.59 3.24
C ASP A 298 -11.46 15.17 1.84
N ALA A 299 -12.49 15.28 1.04
CA ALA A 299 -12.43 15.89 -0.29
C ALA A 299 -12.13 17.39 -0.25
N LYS A 300 -12.18 18.01 0.95
CA LYS A 300 -11.94 19.46 1.20
C LYS A 300 -12.75 20.37 0.28
N TRP A 301 -13.96 19.95 -0.06
CA TRP A 301 -14.88 20.77 -0.82
C TRP A 301 -15.38 21.92 0.05
N ASP A 302 -15.61 23.04 -0.58
CA ASP A 302 -16.33 24.15 0.08
C ASP A 302 -17.73 23.70 0.46
N VAL A 303 -18.18 24.14 1.63
CA VAL A 303 -19.55 23.85 2.10
C VAL A 303 -20.54 24.56 1.17
N THR A 304 -21.28 23.79 0.37
CA THR A 304 -22.29 24.31 -0.54
C THR A 304 -23.60 24.52 0.19
N ASN A 305 -23.99 23.60 1.09
CA ASN A 305 -25.21 23.66 1.86
C ASN A 305 -24.96 23.20 3.30
N SER A 306 -25.68 23.79 4.23
CA SER A 306 -25.68 23.39 5.62
C SER A 306 -27.09 23.14 6.12
N LEU A 307 -27.30 22.11 6.91
CA LEU A 307 -28.56 21.77 7.54
C LEU A 307 -28.39 21.76 9.06
N THR A 308 -29.11 22.62 9.73
CA THR A 308 -29.25 22.52 11.19
C THR A 308 -30.33 21.50 11.52
N ILE A 309 -29.95 20.44 12.23
CA ILE A 309 -30.85 19.37 12.60
C ILE A 309 -31.82 19.87 13.68
N PRO A 310 -33.15 19.85 13.45
CA PRO A 310 -34.12 20.25 14.46
C PRO A 310 -34.10 19.32 15.68
N ASP A 311 -34.24 19.87 16.88
CA ASP A 311 -34.19 19.11 18.13
C ASP A 311 -35.31 18.05 18.24
N ASN A 312 -36.41 18.23 17.55
CA ASN A 312 -37.54 17.32 17.53
C ASN A 312 -37.42 16.21 16.44
N LEU A 313 -36.36 16.22 15.65
CA LEU A 313 -36.15 15.19 14.63
C LEU A 313 -35.86 13.85 15.27
N LYS A 314 -36.62 12.82 14.89
CA LYS A 314 -36.41 11.45 15.40
C LYS A 314 -35.12 10.85 14.86
N SER A 315 -34.58 9.91 15.59
CA SER A 315 -33.47 9.08 15.06
C SER A 315 -33.95 8.25 13.87
N GLY A 316 -33.11 8.12 12.84
CA GLY A 316 -33.44 7.37 11.62
C GLY A 316 -32.53 7.72 10.45
N ALA A 317 -32.80 7.10 9.31
CA ALA A 317 -32.18 7.40 8.04
C ALA A 317 -32.96 8.51 7.33
N TYR A 318 -32.25 9.50 6.84
CA TYR A 318 -32.77 10.65 6.11
C TYR A 318 -31.97 10.85 4.84
N ALA A 319 -32.53 11.59 3.89
CA ALA A 319 -31.83 11.96 2.69
C ALA A 319 -32.09 13.41 2.32
N MET A 320 -31.05 14.13 1.96
CA MET A 320 -31.16 15.40 1.28
C MET A 320 -31.41 15.11 -0.20
N ARG A 321 -32.55 15.53 -0.73
CA ARG A 321 -32.88 15.38 -2.15
C ARG A 321 -32.33 16.56 -2.91
N LEU A 322 -31.38 16.31 -3.77
CA LEU A 322 -30.84 17.27 -4.72
C LEU A 322 -31.62 17.21 -6.02
N LYS A 323 -31.90 18.35 -6.60
CA LYS A 323 -32.59 18.48 -7.89
C LYS A 323 -31.79 19.43 -8.77
N ALA A 324 -31.43 19.01 -9.96
CA ALA A 324 -30.82 19.85 -10.98
C ALA A 324 -31.68 19.90 -12.23
N GLY A 325 -31.85 21.08 -12.81
CA GLY A 325 -32.57 21.30 -14.04
C GLY A 325 -33.22 22.68 -14.08
N THR A 326 -33.48 23.18 -15.26
CA THR A 326 -34.21 24.41 -15.53
C THR A 326 -35.62 24.11 -16.00
N ASN A 327 -36.52 25.07 -15.88
CA ASN A 327 -37.96 24.94 -16.24
C ASN A 327 -38.19 24.21 -17.56
N GLY A 328 -38.77 22.98 -17.48
CA GLY A 328 -39.18 22.15 -18.62
C GLY A 328 -38.18 21.10 -19.07
N SER A 329 -36.97 21.01 -18.52
CA SER A 329 -36.03 19.92 -18.74
C SER A 329 -36.19 18.78 -17.74
N GLN A 330 -35.82 17.57 -18.13
CA GLN A 330 -35.82 16.43 -17.24
C GLN A 330 -34.87 16.71 -16.07
N LEU A 331 -35.41 16.74 -14.84
CA LEU A 331 -34.66 17.00 -13.63
C LEU A 331 -33.78 15.76 -13.31
N SER A 332 -32.50 15.97 -13.14
CA SER A 332 -31.66 15.01 -12.46
C SER A 332 -31.92 15.10 -10.96
N GLU A 333 -32.08 13.97 -10.31
CA GLU A 333 -32.30 13.87 -8.86
C GLU A 333 -31.26 12.96 -8.24
N GLU A 334 -30.65 13.44 -7.15
CA GLU A 334 -29.71 12.70 -6.33
C GLU A 334 -30.07 12.81 -4.86
N TYR A 335 -29.62 11.82 -4.08
CA TYR A 335 -29.92 11.75 -2.66
C TYR A 335 -28.64 11.60 -1.84
N ILE A 336 -28.37 12.57 -0.97
CA ILE A 336 -27.29 12.46 0.03
C ILE A 336 -27.89 11.88 1.30
N VAL A 337 -27.61 10.61 1.57
CA VAL A 337 -28.11 9.90 2.75
C VAL A 337 -27.30 10.29 3.99
N PHE A 338 -27.99 10.53 5.11
CA PHE A 338 -27.38 10.77 6.41
C PHE A 338 -28.21 10.13 7.54
N PHE A 339 -27.58 9.93 8.70
CA PHE A 339 -28.20 9.26 9.82
C PHE A 339 -28.28 10.16 11.05
N ILE A 340 -29.47 10.23 11.66
CA ILE A 340 -29.68 10.91 12.94
C ILE A 340 -29.63 9.87 14.04
N ARG A 341 -28.67 10.03 14.95
CA ARG A 341 -28.58 9.21 16.15
C ARG A 341 -29.34 9.89 17.31
N PRO A 342 -29.99 9.13 18.20
CA PRO A 342 -30.58 9.73 19.39
C PRO A 342 -29.47 10.23 20.32
N LYS A 343 -29.65 11.36 20.96
CA LYS A 343 -28.71 11.89 21.97
C LYS A 343 -28.52 10.91 23.12
N VAL A 344 -29.58 10.22 23.51
CA VAL A 344 -29.57 9.14 24.48
C VAL A 344 -30.27 7.93 23.88
N PRO A 345 -29.58 6.82 23.62
CA PRO A 345 -30.21 5.61 23.09
C PRO A 345 -31.16 5.01 24.13
N LYS A 346 -32.41 4.75 23.70
CA LYS A 346 -33.47 4.12 24.54
C LYS A 346 -33.98 2.82 23.94
N ALA A 347 -33.70 2.57 22.67
CA ALA A 347 -34.15 1.38 21.98
C ALA A 347 -33.35 0.15 22.41
N LYS A 348 -34.04 -1.01 22.52
CA LYS A 348 -33.39 -2.29 22.84
C LYS A 348 -32.68 -2.91 21.64
N ILE A 349 -32.97 -2.44 20.45
CA ILE A 349 -32.40 -2.95 19.18
C ILE A 349 -31.59 -1.79 18.55
N CYS A 350 -30.37 -2.09 18.14
CA CYS A 350 -29.51 -1.19 17.39
C CYS A 350 -29.38 -1.70 15.94
N PHE A 351 -29.54 -0.80 15.00
CA PHE A 351 -29.24 -1.06 13.60
C PHE A 351 -27.83 -0.55 13.29
N LEU A 352 -26.92 -1.46 12.91
CA LEU A 352 -25.59 -1.09 12.47
C LEU A 352 -25.61 -0.88 10.95
N PHE A 353 -25.34 0.34 10.53
CA PHE A 353 -25.32 0.71 9.12
C PHE A 353 -23.86 0.89 8.66
N PRO A 354 -23.42 0.24 7.57
CA PRO A 354 -22.12 0.48 6.97
C PRO A 354 -22.10 1.87 6.32
N THR A 355 -21.10 2.67 6.63
CA THR A 355 -20.90 4.04 6.10
C THR A 355 -19.65 4.18 5.24
N ALA A 356 -18.96 3.08 4.97
CA ALA A 356 -17.78 3.03 4.10
C ALA A 356 -18.16 2.72 2.66
#